data_5ba2a5a919b12a2ab9ec96c5cc7cb3b5
#
_entry.id   5ba2a5a919b12a2ab9ec96c5cc7cb3b5
#
_cell.length_a   1.000
_cell.length_b   1.000
_cell.length_c   1.000
_cell.angle_alpha   90.00
_cell.angle_beta   90.00
_cell.angle_gamma   90.00
#
_symmetry.space_group_name_H-M   'P 1'
#
loop_
_entity.id
_entity.type
_entity.pdbx_description
1 polymer ?
#
loop_
_entity_poly.entity_id
_entity_poly.type
_entity_poly.pdbx_seq_one_letter_code
_entity_poly.pdbx_strand_id
1 'polypeptide(L)'
;MSEKIKKVVPSGRWLHILPPLVLVYIVAFMDRTNISFAIAGGMDKELGMTATIAGLASGIFFFGYMFLQVPGGRIAERASAKKFIACTIIAWGGLAALSGISQNTYQILVIRFLLGVAEGGVWPAILTIISHWFPVHERGRANAVFMMNAPIASIITGPLSGFIVSAFSWRYVFIIEGAIAIILLFIWFPFVDDHPKDAKWISKEEREYIETALREEQVALSGTASVRKIPLSEVISSKLLWILCIIYGCYQAGIYGYSLWLPKIIQGVSTSGMTGIGLLSTIPNIIAIFGLIYFSRKSDSTMNRKKYTALPMVGFAICLFISIQFKAGNPLASFIFIAFCGFFLYSANSVFWTIPAQVFESDMAAQSRGIINIIGGLGSFVGPYAVGFLTTAINTSAGLYALIILLIIAFALTILLPIEKYEGSIKA
;
A
#
# COMPACT_ATOMS: atom_id res chain seq x y z
N MET A 1 -16.62 19.16 -44.77
CA MET A 1 -15.92 19.25 -43.47
C MET A 1 -16.97 19.22 -42.36
N SER A 2 -17.24 18.04 -41.83
CA SER A 2 -18.28 17.85 -40.84
C SER A 2 -17.61 17.95 -39.46
N GLU A 3 -17.96 18.99 -38.68
CA GLU A 3 -17.76 18.98 -37.22
C GLU A 3 -18.56 17.83 -36.65
N LYS A 4 -17.89 16.70 -36.43
CA LYS A 4 -18.43 15.66 -35.57
C LYS A 4 -18.59 16.26 -34.19
N ILE A 5 -19.80 16.66 -33.83
CA ILE A 5 -20.22 16.93 -32.47
C ILE A 5 -19.68 15.77 -31.64
N LYS A 6 -18.67 16.02 -30.80
CA LYS A 6 -18.20 15.03 -29.82
C LYS A 6 -19.36 14.72 -28.90
N LYS A 7 -20.10 13.65 -29.20
CA LYS A 7 -21.11 13.12 -28.30
C LYS A 7 -20.44 12.95 -26.94
N VAL A 8 -20.92 13.70 -25.94
CA VAL A 8 -20.42 13.55 -24.57
C VAL A 8 -20.81 12.15 -24.14
N VAL A 9 -19.83 11.27 -24.06
CA VAL A 9 -20.06 9.89 -23.60
C VAL A 9 -20.42 9.95 -22.12
N PRO A 10 -21.56 9.34 -21.70
CA PRO A 10 -21.90 9.24 -20.29
C PRO A 10 -20.74 8.63 -19.49
N SER A 11 -20.56 9.10 -18.27
CA SER A 11 -19.42 8.73 -17.41
C SER A 11 -19.87 8.08 -16.10
N GLY A 12 -21.00 7.38 -16.13
CA GLY A 12 -21.60 6.73 -14.95
C GLY A 12 -20.67 5.75 -14.24
N ARG A 13 -19.77 5.06 -14.99
CA ARG A 13 -18.76 4.13 -14.44
C ARG A 13 -17.85 4.76 -13.39
N TRP A 14 -17.53 6.05 -13.53
CA TRP A 14 -16.67 6.75 -12.57
C TRP A 14 -17.28 6.86 -11.18
N LEU A 15 -18.62 7.00 -11.11
CA LEU A 15 -19.35 7.11 -9.85
C LEU A 15 -19.92 5.77 -9.36
N HIS A 16 -20.10 4.78 -10.26
CA HIS A 16 -20.63 3.48 -9.88
C HIS A 16 -19.57 2.47 -9.50
N ILE A 17 -18.46 2.43 -10.25
CA ILE A 17 -17.44 1.40 -10.09
C ILE A 17 -16.32 1.86 -9.15
N LEU A 18 -15.76 3.06 -9.32
CA LEU A 18 -14.58 3.47 -8.53
C LEU A 18 -14.85 3.64 -7.03
N PRO A 19 -15.95 4.29 -6.57
CA PRO A 19 -16.15 4.48 -5.15
C PRO A 19 -16.24 3.18 -4.35
N PRO A 20 -17.01 2.13 -4.77
CA PRO A 20 -16.97 0.83 -4.08
C PRO A 20 -15.60 0.18 -4.06
N LEU A 21 -14.82 0.26 -5.16
CA LEU A 21 -13.45 -0.28 -5.20
C LEU A 21 -12.53 0.44 -4.21
N VAL A 22 -12.59 1.76 -4.18
CA VAL A 22 -11.83 2.59 -3.25
C VAL A 22 -12.23 2.30 -1.81
N LEU A 23 -13.53 2.21 -1.53
CA LEU A 23 -14.06 1.97 -0.18
C LEU A 23 -13.64 0.60 0.37
N VAL A 24 -13.76 -0.45 -0.44
CA VAL A 24 -13.31 -1.81 -0.06
C VAL A 24 -11.81 -1.79 0.28
N TYR A 25 -11.00 -1.08 -0.52
CA TYR A 25 -9.56 -1.06 -0.26
C TYR A 25 -9.17 -0.12 0.89
N ILE A 26 -9.95 0.92 1.18
CA ILE A 26 -9.81 1.72 2.41
C ILE A 26 -9.97 0.82 3.63
N VAL A 27 -11.05 0.01 3.69
CA VAL A 27 -11.30 -0.87 4.83
C VAL A 27 -10.24 -1.96 4.93
N ALA A 28 -9.81 -2.57 3.81
CA ALA A 28 -8.69 -3.51 3.82
C ALA A 28 -7.39 -2.87 4.34
N PHE A 29 -7.12 -1.60 3.98
CA PHE A 29 -5.93 -0.91 4.49
C PHE A 29 -6.05 -0.56 5.98
N MET A 30 -7.27 -0.27 6.48
CA MET A 30 -7.53 -0.09 7.91
C MET A 30 -7.20 -1.35 8.69
N ASP A 31 -7.71 -2.52 8.29
CA ASP A 31 -7.42 -3.82 8.91
C ASP A 31 -5.91 -4.15 8.95
N ARG A 32 -5.17 -3.65 7.99
CA ARG A 32 -3.72 -3.81 7.89
C ARG A 32 -2.98 -3.03 8.97
N THR A 33 -3.50 -1.86 9.34
CA THR A 33 -2.82 -0.89 10.20
C THR A 33 -3.41 -0.79 11.60
N ASN A 34 -4.64 -1.25 11.84
CA ASN A 34 -5.35 -1.19 13.11
C ASN A 34 -4.62 -1.90 14.27
N ILE A 35 -3.87 -2.96 13.98
CA ILE A 35 -3.06 -3.68 14.98
C ILE A 35 -2.10 -2.76 15.73
N SER A 36 -1.60 -1.71 15.09
CA SER A 36 -0.71 -0.73 15.72
C SER A 36 -1.40 0.01 16.87
N PHE A 37 -2.68 0.34 16.72
CA PHE A 37 -3.51 0.95 17.76
C PHE A 37 -3.91 -0.05 18.83
N ALA A 38 -4.19 -1.32 18.46
CA ALA A 38 -4.46 -2.38 19.40
C ALA A 38 -3.24 -2.64 20.31
N ILE A 39 -2.02 -2.70 19.76
CA ILE A 39 -0.77 -2.84 20.51
C ILE A 39 -0.57 -1.64 21.44
N ALA A 40 -0.73 -0.39 20.95
CA ALA A 40 -0.62 0.80 21.77
C ALA A 40 -1.71 0.87 22.86
N GLY A 41 -2.88 0.29 22.59
CA GLY A 41 -4.03 0.18 23.47
C GLY A 41 -3.95 -0.90 24.54
N GLY A 42 -2.83 -1.63 24.64
CA GLY A 42 -2.56 -2.58 25.70
C GLY A 42 -2.73 -4.06 25.32
N MET A 43 -2.97 -4.39 24.04
CA MET A 43 -3.01 -5.78 23.56
C MET A 43 -1.71 -6.54 23.89
N ASP A 44 -0.56 -5.86 23.75
CA ASP A 44 0.75 -6.44 24.07
C ASP A 44 0.86 -6.84 25.54
N LYS A 45 0.35 -6.02 26.46
CA LYS A 45 0.38 -6.30 27.89
C LYS A 45 -0.60 -7.41 28.27
N GLU A 46 -1.83 -7.35 27.75
CA GLU A 46 -2.89 -8.32 28.06
C GLU A 46 -2.57 -9.73 27.56
N LEU A 47 -1.97 -9.84 26.36
CA LEU A 47 -1.58 -11.12 25.77
C LEU A 47 -0.13 -11.55 26.12
N GLY A 48 0.57 -10.82 26.98
CA GLY A 48 1.95 -11.11 27.37
C GLY A 48 2.96 -11.05 26.23
N MET A 49 2.75 -10.16 25.26
CA MET A 49 3.63 -10.03 24.10
C MET A 49 4.86 -9.18 24.42
N THR A 50 6.03 -9.69 24.08
CA THR A 50 7.24 -8.85 23.98
C THR A 50 7.12 -7.92 22.77
N ALA A 51 7.94 -6.85 22.72
CA ALA A 51 7.97 -5.99 21.53
C ALA A 51 8.38 -6.76 20.26
N THR A 52 9.21 -7.80 20.37
CA THR A 52 9.55 -8.71 19.25
C THR A 52 8.30 -9.39 18.70
N ILE A 53 7.45 -9.93 19.57
CA ILE A 53 6.24 -10.63 19.16
C ILE A 53 5.20 -9.65 18.60
N ALA A 54 5.08 -8.45 19.17
CA ALA A 54 4.22 -7.39 18.65
C ALA A 54 4.66 -6.95 17.23
N GLY A 55 5.97 -6.83 17.01
CA GLY A 55 6.55 -6.57 15.69
C GLY A 55 6.30 -7.72 14.71
N LEU A 56 6.44 -8.97 15.16
CA LEU A 56 6.11 -10.17 14.38
C LEU A 56 4.62 -10.17 14.00
N ALA A 57 3.71 -9.94 14.94
CA ALA A 57 2.27 -9.91 14.71
C ALA A 57 1.87 -8.81 13.70
N SER A 58 2.57 -7.66 13.73
CA SER A 58 2.38 -6.58 12.77
C SER A 58 2.90 -6.94 11.38
N GLY A 59 4.04 -7.62 11.28
CA GLY A 59 4.69 -7.95 10.02
C GLY A 59 4.16 -9.22 9.34
N ILE A 60 3.78 -10.27 10.10
CA ILE A 60 3.43 -11.59 9.56
C ILE A 60 2.25 -11.56 8.57
N PHE A 61 1.40 -10.55 8.68
CA PHE A 61 0.38 -10.23 7.70
C PHE A 61 0.96 -10.11 6.27
N PHE A 62 2.05 -9.37 6.10
CA PHE A 62 2.66 -9.16 4.78
C PHE A 62 3.27 -10.43 4.22
N PHE A 63 3.76 -11.30 5.09
CA PHE A 63 4.21 -12.62 4.67
C PHE A 63 3.05 -13.46 4.13
N GLY A 64 1.91 -13.49 4.83
CA GLY A 64 0.67 -14.12 4.34
C GLY A 64 0.16 -13.50 3.03
N TYR A 65 0.21 -12.16 2.93
CA TYR A 65 -0.28 -11.40 1.80
C TYR A 65 0.35 -11.78 0.45
N MET A 66 1.61 -12.20 0.45
CA MET A 66 2.32 -12.61 -0.77
C MET A 66 1.74 -13.88 -1.40
N PHE A 67 1.14 -14.79 -0.62
CA PHE A 67 0.68 -16.09 -1.13
C PHE A 67 -0.43 -15.97 -2.17
N LEU A 68 -1.39 -15.07 -1.99
CA LEU A 68 -2.51 -14.91 -2.92
C LEU A 68 -2.36 -13.77 -3.93
N GLN A 69 -1.27 -13.02 -3.93
CA GLN A 69 -1.09 -11.95 -4.92
C GLN A 69 -1.16 -12.45 -6.37
N VAL A 70 -0.39 -13.44 -6.71
CA VAL A 70 -0.37 -13.99 -8.09
C VAL A 70 -1.55 -14.93 -8.35
N PRO A 71 -1.84 -15.92 -7.49
CA PRO A 71 -3.02 -16.77 -7.69
C PRO A 71 -4.34 -15.99 -7.73
N GLY A 72 -4.50 -15.01 -6.84
CA GLY A 72 -5.72 -14.19 -6.76
C GLY A 72 -5.98 -13.38 -8.03
N GLY A 73 -4.95 -12.77 -8.61
CA GLY A 73 -5.07 -12.11 -9.91
C GLY A 73 -5.52 -13.06 -11.02
N ARG A 74 -4.94 -14.27 -11.09
CA ARG A 74 -5.34 -15.28 -12.08
C ARG A 74 -6.78 -15.78 -11.88
N ILE A 75 -7.22 -15.94 -10.62
CA ILE A 75 -8.60 -16.32 -10.31
C ILE A 75 -9.56 -15.21 -10.74
N ALA A 76 -9.23 -13.96 -10.45
CA ALA A 76 -10.03 -12.79 -10.83
C ALA A 76 -10.19 -12.65 -12.35
N GLU A 77 -9.12 -12.88 -13.11
CA GLU A 77 -9.17 -12.86 -14.59
C GLU A 77 -9.97 -14.00 -15.21
N ARG A 78 -9.82 -15.23 -14.68
CA ARG A 78 -10.38 -16.43 -15.29
C ARG A 78 -11.81 -16.75 -14.86
N ALA A 79 -12.23 -16.26 -13.69
CA ALA A 79 -13.56 -16.52 -13.14
C ALA A 79 -14.35 -15.23 -13.00
N SER A 80 -14.45 -14.70 -11.78
CA SER A 80 -15.17 -13.45 -11.46
C SER A 80 -14.43 -12.71 -10.38
N ALA A 81 -13.91 -11.54 -10.72
CA ALA A 81 -13.26 -10.66 -9.76
C ALA A 81 -14.24 -10.19 -8.69
N LYS A 82 -15.52 -9.89 -9.06
CA LYS A 82 -16.59 -9.53 -8.14
C LYS A 82 -16.81 -10.59 -7.07
N LYS A 83 -16.98 -11.86 -7.48
CA LYS A 83 -17.23 -12.96 -6.54
C LYS A 83 -15.97 -13.27 -5.70
N PHE A 84 -14.79 -13.24 -6.33
CA PHE A 84 -13.53 -13.46 -5.64
C PHE A 84 -13.35 -12.42 -4.51
N ILE A 85 -13.51 -11.13 -4.80
CA ILE A 85 -13.39 -10.06 -3.79
C ILE A 85 -14.47 -10.21 -2.72
N ALA A 86 -15.71 -10.58 -3.05
CA ALA A 86 -16.74 -10.83 -2.06
C ALA A 86 -16.36 -11.98 -1.11
N CYS A 87 -15.83 -13.09 -1.61
CA CYS A 87 -15.34 -14.20 -0.78
C CYS A 87 -14.17 -13.76 0.11
N THR A 88 -13.24 -12.97 -0.43
CA THR A 88 -12.14 -12.43 0.36
C THR A 88 -12.63 -11.48 1.45
N ILE A 89 -13.60 -10.60 1.18
CA ILE A 89 -14.21 -9.70 2.18
C ILE A 89 -14.79 -10.50 3.35
N ILE A 90 -15.53 -11.59 3.09
CA ILE A 90 -16.06 -12.46 4.14
C ILE A 90 -14.93 -13.09 4.95
N ALA A 91 -13.91 -13.61 4.25
CA ALA A 91 -12.79 -14.27 4.90
C ALA A 91 -11.99 -13.31 5.78
N TRP A 92 -11.57 -12.14 5.25
CA TRP A 92 -10.78 -11.21 6.06
C TRP A 92 -11.61 -10.54 7.16
N GLY A 93 -12.88 -10.13 6.87
CA GLY A 93 -13.73 -9.53 7.89
C GLY A 93 -14.02 -10.49 9.05
N GLY A 94 -14.22 -11.78 8.74
CA GLY A 94 -14.35 -12.82 9.76
C GLY A 94 -13.05 -13.02 10.56
N LEU A 95 -11.90 -13.09 9.89
CA LEU A 95 -10.59 -13.22 10.55
C LEU A 95 -10.24 -11.97 11.38
N ALA A 96 -10.58 -10.77 10.89
CA ALA A 96 -10.44 -9.54 11.66
C ALA A 96 -11.26 -9.63 12.96
N ALA A 97 -12.55 -9.95 12.88
CA ALA A 97 -13.38 -10.11 14.06
C ALA A 97 -12.85 -11.19 15.02
N LEU A 98 -12.34 -12.31 14.50
CA LEU A 98 -11.68 -13.36 15.28
C LEU A 98 -10.42 -12.85 16.02
N SER A 99 -9.70 -11.88 15.46
CA SER A 99 -8.57 -11.24 16.14
C SER A 99 -9.00 -10.58 17.45
N GLY A 100 -10.22 -10.01 17.49
CA GLY A 100 -10.77 -9.35 18.68
C GLY A 100 -11.13 -10.30 19.83
N ILE A 101 -11.40 -11.57 19.54
CA ILE A 101 -11.72 -12.58 20.57
C ILE A 101 -10.54 -13.48 20.94
N SER A 102 -9.36 -13.21 20.36
CA SER A 102 -8.15 -14.00 20.66
C SER A 102 -7.73 -13.86 22.14
N GLN A 103 -7.26 -14.96 22.71
CA GLN A 103 -6.91 -15.08 24.13
C GLN A 103 -5.40 -15.21 24.36
N ASN A 104 -4.64 -15.47 23.32
CA ASN A 104 -3.20 -15.63 23.41
C ASN A 104 -2.49 -15.17 22.14
N THR A 105 -1.21 -14.96 22.27
CA THR A 105 -0.32 -14.50 21.21
C THR A 105 -0.33 -15.41 19.97
N TYR A 106 -0.39 -16.73 20.18
CA TYR A 106 -0.33 -17.70 19.10
C TYR A 106 -1.54 -17.57 18.15
N GLN A 107 -2.73 -17.39 18.75
CA GLN A 107 -3.95 -17.14 17.98
C GLN A 107 -3.83 -15.87 17.12
N ILE A 108 -3.33 -14.76 17.68
CA ILE A 108 -3.11 -13.53 16.92
C ILE A 108 -2.16 -13.76 15.75
N LEU A 109 -1.03 -14.45 15.95
CA LEU A 109 -0.06 -14.70 14.89
C LEU A 109 -0.67 -15.51 13.74
N VAL A 110 -1.39 -16.58 14.06
CA VAL A 110 -2.05 -17.42 13.04
C VAL A 110 -3.14 -16.64 12.31
N ILE A 111 -4.00 -15.93 13.04
CA ILE A 111 -5.08 -15.15 12.44
C ILE A 111 -4.50 -14.03 11.55
N ARG A 112 -3.47 -13.30 11.99
CA ARG A 112 -2.81 -12.25 11.20
C ARG A 112 -2.16 -12.78 9.92
N PHE A 113 -1.57 -13.98 9.97
CA PHE A 113 -1.06 -14.65 8.77
C PHE A 113 -2.19 -14.98 7.79
N LEU A 114 -3.26 -15.63 8.28
CA LEU A 114 -4.41 -16.00 7.46
C LEU A 114 -5.15 -14.78 6.90
N LEU A 115 -5.24 -13.71 7.68
CA LEU A 115 -5.81 -12.43 7.26
C LEU A 115 -4.99 -11.84 6.09
N GLY A 116 -3.66 -11.89 6.18
CA GLY A 116 -2.78 -11.52 5.08
C GLY A 116 -3.05 -12.36 3.83
N VAL A 117 -3.16 -13.69 3.97
CA VAL A 117 -3.50 -14.58 2.85
C VAL A 117 -4.85 -14.18 2.24
N ALA A 118 -5.89 -13.95 3.05
CA ALA A 118 -7.22 -13.58 2.57
C ALA A 118 -7.22 -12.26 1.77
N GLU A 119 -6.44 -11.26 2.19
CA GLU A 119 -6.37 -9.97 1.51
C GLU A 119 -5.44 -9.95 0.28
N GLY A 120 -4.49 -10.88 0.18
CA GLY A 120 -3.40 -10.82 -0.79
C GLY A 120 -3.84 -10.71 -2.25
N GLY A 121 -4.98 -11.29 -2.61
CA GLY A 121 -5.53 -11.28 -3.97
C GLY A 121 -6.41 -10.07 -4.31
N VAL A 122 -6.77 -9.23 -3.34
CA VAL A 122 -7.75 -8.14 -3.55
C VAL A 122 -7.22 -7.06 -4.49
N TRP A 123 -5.97 -6.64 -4.29
CA TRP A 123 -5.34 -5.63 -5.15
C TRP A 123 -5.33 -6.01 -6.64
N PRO A 124 -4.78 -7.15 -7.05
CA PRO A 124 -4.79 -7.54 -8.46
C PRO A 124 -6.22 -7.74 -8.98
N ALA A 125 -7.16 -8.26 -8.18
CA ALA A 125 -8.54 -8.43 -8.59
C ALA A 125 -9.24 -7.07 -8.86
N ILE A 126 -8.97 -6.05 -8.06
CA ILE A 126 -9.47 -4.68 -8.31
C ILE A 126 -8.89 -4.12 -9.60
N LEU A 127 -7.60 -4.31 -9.86
CA LEU A 127 -6.99 -3.87 -11.12
C LEU A 127 -7.60 -4.57 -12.33
N THR A 128 -8.01 -5.83 -12.20
CA THR A 128 -8.75 -6.57 -13.23
C THR A 128 -10.10 -5.88 -13.51
N ILE A 129 -10.88 -5.54 -12.48
CA ILE A 129 -12.15 -4.80 -12.67
C ILE A 129 -11.88 -3.45 -13.36
N ILE A 130 -10.89 -2.70 -12.91
CA ILE A 130 -10.54 -1.41 -13.53
C ILE A 130 -10.19 -1.61 -15.01
N SER A 131 -9.49 -2.68 -15.38
CA SER A 131 -9.13 -2.96 -16.77
C SER A 131 -10.33 -3.31 -17.65
N HIS A 132 -11.38 -3.90 -17.08
CA HIS A 132 -12.63 -4.23 -17.80
C HIS A 132 -13.55 -3.00 -17.99
N TRP A 133 -13.44 -2.00 -17.12
CA TRP A 133 -14.34 -0.85 -17.11
C TRP A 133 -13.72 0.42 -17.71
N PHE A 134 -12.40 0.52 -17.76
CA PHE A 134 -11.70 1.72 -18.21
C PHE A 134 -10.73 1.40 -19.36
N PRO A 135 -10.97 1.96 -20.57
CA PRO A 135 -10.02 1.89 -21.67
C PRO A 135 -8.64 2.45 -21.29
N VAL A 136 -7.59 2.04 -22.02
CA VAL A 136 -6.18 2.40 -21.76
C VAL A 136 -5.96 3.90 -21.48
N HIS A 137 -6.60 4.77 -22.28
CA HIS A 137 -6.44 6.23 -22.15
C HIS A 137 -7.12 6.84 -20.89
N GLU A 138 -8.01 6.09 -20.23
CA GLU A 138 -8.68 6.48 -18.98
C GLU A 138 -8.13 5.74 -17.77
N ARG A 139 -7.59 4.54 -17.97
CA ARG A 139 -7.12 3.62 -16.91
C ARG A 139 -6.11 4.26 -15.97
N GLY A 140 -5.24 5.15 -16.50
CA GLY A 140 -4.30 5.90 -15.68
C GLY A 140 -5.00 6.78 -14.63
N ARG A 141 -6.05 7.51 -15.02
CA ARG A 141 -6.84 8.34 -14.08
C ARG A 141 -7.64 7.49 -13.10
N ALA A 142 -8.24 6.37 -13.56
CA ALA A 142 -8.97 5.46 -12.69
C ALA A 142 -8.05 4.86 -11.61
N ASN A 143 -6.86 4.43 -11.99
CA ASN A 143 -5.84 3.96 -11.05
C ASN A 143 -5.39 5.06 -10.08
N ALA A 144 -5.22 6.30 -10.54
CA ALA A 144 -4.85 7.42 -9.67
C ALA A 144 -5.94 7.69 -8.60
N VAL A 145 -7.22 7.65 -8.97
CA VAL A 145 -8.33 7.75 -8.01
C VAL A 145 -8.32 6.57 -7.04
N PHE A 146 -8.13 5.35 -7.55
CA PHE A 146 -8.04 4.17 -6.70
C PHE A 146 -6.87 4.26 -5.70
N MET A 147 -5.71 4.75 -6.12
CA MET A 147 -4.52 4.89 -5.27
C MET A 147 -4.69 5.88 -4.10
N MET A 148 -5.72 6.72 -4.10
CA MET A 148 -6.02 7.60 -2.95
C MET A 148 -6.52 6.83 -1.72
N ASN A 149 -6.83 5.54 -1.86
CA ASN A 149 -7.28 4.71 -0.74
C ASN A 149 -6.33 4.71 0.46
N ALA A 150 -5.02 4.56 0.23
CA ALA A 150 -4.04 4.41 1.30
C ALA A 150 -3.89 5.65 2.21
N PRO A 151 -3.68 6.88 1.69
CA PRO A 151 -3.68 8.07 2.54
C PRO A 151 -5.04 8.33 3.20
N ILE A 152 -6.16 8.10 2.51
CA ILE A 152 -7.50 8.27 3.09
C ILE A 152 -7.70 7.27 4.24
N ALA A 153 -7.37 5.99 4.04
CA ALA A 153 -7.45 4.98 5.08
C ALA A 153 -6.61 5.34 6.30
N SER A 154 -5.37 5.77 6.09
CA SER A 154 -4.45 6.15 7.18
C SER A 154 -4.96 7.33 8.00
N ILE A 155 -5.65 8.29 7.35
CA ILE A 155 -6.26 9.45 8.02
C ILE A 155 -7.47 9.00 8.87
N ILE A 156 -8.26 8.02 8.39
CA ILE A 156 -9.46 7.53 9.08
C ILE A 156 -9.08 6.56 10.21
N THR A 157 -8.14 5.65 9.98
CA THR A 157 -7.79 4.59 10.94
C THR A 157 -7.35 5.15 12.28
N GLY A 158 -6.51 6.18 12.28
CA GLY A 158 -6.00 6.76 13.51
C GLY A 158 -7.08 7.22 14.50
N PRO A 159 -7.92 8.20 14.12
CA PRO A 159 -9.02 8.67 14.97
C PRO A 159 -10.03 7.58 15.33
N LEU A 160 -10.42 6.73 14.35
CA LEU A 160 -11.40 5.69 14.57
C LEU A 160 -10.90 4.63 15.56
N SER A 161 -9.75 4.01 15.28
CA SER A 161 -9.19 2.98 16.15
C SER A 161 -8.79 3.56 17.52
N GLY A 162 -8.24 4.79 17.56
CA GLY A 162 -7.93 5.49 18.81
C GLY A 162 -9.16 5.74 19.67
N PHE A 163 -10.27 6.16 19.06
CA PHE A 163 -11.55 6.35 19.76
C PHE A 163 -12.12 5.01 20.27
N ILE A 164 -12.14 3.97 19.42
CA ILE A 164 -12.65 2.65 19.80
C ILE A 164 -11.85 2.09 20.98
N VAL A 165 -10.52 2.16 20.94
CA VAL A 165 -9.66 1.71 22.05
C VAL A 165 -9.96 2.48 23.33
N SER A 166 -10.16 3.79 23.23
CA SER A 166 -10.42 4.65 24.41
C SER A 166 -11.80 4.39 25.01
N ALA A 167 -12.81 4.18 24.17
CA ALA A 167 -14.21 3.99 24.61
C ALA A 167 -14.51 2.56 25.11
N PHE A 168 -13.83 1.58 24.53
CA PHE A 168 -14.10 0.15 24.81
C PHE A 168 -12.81 -0.60 25.19
N SER A 169 -12.15 -1.21 24.20
CA SER A 169 -10.85 -1.87 24.35
C SER A 169 -10.23 -2.13 22.97
N TRP A 170 -8.98 -2.58 22.93
CA TRP A 170 -8.29 -2.96 21.70
C TRP A 170 -9.04 -4.09 20.92
N ARG A 171 -9.78 -4.95 21.61
CA ARG A 171 -10.55 -6.05 21.00
C ARG A 171 -11.61 -5.55 20.05
N TYR A 172 -12.31 -4.49 20.43
CA TYR A 172 -13.38 -3.90 19.64
C TYR A 172 -12.88 -3.21 18.36
N VAL A 173 -11.61 -2.83 18.29
CA VAL A 173 -11.03 -2.34 17.01
C VAL A 173 -11.18 -3.40 15.92
N PHE A 174 -10.77 -4.62 16.20
CA PHE A 174 -10.87 -5.73 15.26
C PHE A 174 -12.31 -6.17 14.98
N ILE A 175 -13.16 -6.22 16.01
CA ILE A 175 -14.55 -6.65 15.86
C ILE A 175 -15.34 -5.63 15.02
N ILE A 176 -15.20 -4.34 15.31
CA ILE A 176 -15.95 -3.28 14.61
C ILE A 176 -15.44 -3.14 13.17
N GLU A 177 -14.13 -3.09 12.96
CA GLU A 177 -13.58 -2.94 11.61
C GLU A 177 -13.83 -4.19 10.76
N GLY A 178 -13.77 -5.40 11.35
CA GLY A 178 -14.18 -6.64 10.68
C GLY A 178 -15.67 -6.66 10.32
N ALA A 179 -16.54 -6.15 11.20
CA ALA A 179 -17.97 -6.00 10.90
C ALA A 179 -18.21 -4.99 9.77
N ILE A 180 -17.51 -3.85 9.76
CA ILE A 180 -17.56 -2.86 8.67
C ILE A 180 -17.18 -3.53 7.35
N ALA A 181 -16.13 -4.37 7.32
CA ALA A 181 -15.74 -5.10 6.12
C ALA A 181 -16.91 -5.96 5.57
N ILE A 182 -17.58 -6.72 6.44
CA ILE A 182 -18.71 -7.57 6.04
C ILE A 182 -19.90 -6.72 5.56
N ILE A 183 -20.17 -5.60 6.23
CA ILE A 183 -21.24 -4.67 5.83
C ILE A 183 -21.01 -4.10 4.42
N LEU A 184 -19.74 -3.93 4.00
CA LEU A 184 -19.43 -3.48 2.63
C LEU A 184 -20.02 -4.39 1.54
N LEU A 185 -20.32 -5.65 1.81
CA LEU A 185 -20.97 -6.54 0.84
C LEU A 185 -22.33 -6.01 0.38
N PHE A 186 -23.05 -5.29 1.23
CA PHE A 186 -24.33 -4.64 0.87
C PHE A 186 -24.14 -3.51 -0.15
N ILE A 187 -22.94 -2.91 -0.21
CA ILE A 187 -22.57 -1.94 -1.25
C ILE A 187 -21.94 -2.67 -2.44
N TRP A 188 -21.10 -3.67 -2.18
CA TRP A 188 -20.34 -4.37 -3.20
C TRP A 188 -21.25 -5.07 -4.24
N PHE A 189 -22.20 -5.87 -3.79
CA PHE A 189 -23.02 -6.67 -4.70
C PHE A 189 -23.90 -5.86 -5.66
N PRO A 190 -24.62 -4.79 -5.24
CA PRO A 190 -25.47 -4.02 -6.15
C PRO A 190 -24.70 -3.07 -7.07
N PHE A 191 -23.51 -2.59 -6.68
CA PHE A 191 -22.82 -1.54 -7.44
C PHE A 191 -21.74 -2.08 -8.37
N VAL A 192 -21.09 -3.20 -8.04
CA VAL A 192 -19.93 -3.69 -8.81
C VAL A 192 -20.35 -4.87 -9.68
N ASP A 193 -19.99 -4.80 -10.96
CA ASP A 193 -20.10 -5.89 -11.92
C ASP A 193 -18.74 -6.15 -12.59
N ASP A 194 -18.50 -7.39 -13.03
CA ASP A 194 -17.22 -7.76 -13.65
C ASP A 194 -17.02 -7.09 -15.01
N HIS A 195 -18.09 -6.96 -15.79
CA HIS A 195 -18.05 -6.40 -17.14
C HIS A 195 -19.21 -5.45 -17.40
N PRO A 196 -19.04 -4.47 -18.31
CA PRO A 196 -20.12 -3.56 -18.72
C PRO A 196 -21.37 -4.26 -19.25
N LYS A 197 -21.22 -5.42 -19.90
CA LYS A 197 -22.34 -6.22 -20.44
C LYS A 197 -23.27 -6.77 -19.35
N ASP A 198 -22.76 -6.99 -18.14
CA ASP A 198 -23.49 -7.59 -17.02
C ASP A 198 -24.23 -6.53 -16.19
N ALA A 199 -23.86 -5.26 -16.35
CA ALA A 199 -24.40 -4.15 -15.58
C ALA A 199 -25.73 -3.67 -16.16
N LYS A 200 -26.74 -3.54 -15.27
CA LYS A 200 -28.09 -3.06 -15.65
C LYS A 200 -28.22 -1.54 -15.62
N TRP A 201 -27.37 -0.86 -14.88
CA TRP A 201 -27.39 0.60 -14.66
C TRP A 201 -26.73 1.41 -15.78
N ILE A 202 -25.85 0.78 -16.58
CA ILE A 202 -25.09 1.46 -17.62
C ILE A 202 -25.96 1.80 -18.83
N SER A 203 -25.78 2.98 -19.42
CA SER A 203 -26.44 3.34 -20.67
C SER A 203 -25.91 2.54 -21.86
N LYS A 204 -26.72 2.38 -22.90
CA LYS A 204 -26.28 1.67 -24.12
C LYS A 204 -25.08 2.36 -24.77
N GLU A 205 -25.09 3.68 -24.81
CA GLU A 205 -24.03 4.49 -25.41
C GLU A 205 -22.70 4.34 -24.65
N GLU A 206 -22.73 4.32 -23.31
CA GLU A 206 -21.54 4.14 -22.50
C GLU A 206 -21.00 2.72 -22.62
N ARG A 207 -21.87 1.72 -22.66
CA ARG A 207 -21.48 0.31 -22.86
C ARG A 207 -20.80 0.12 -24.22
N GLU A 208 -21.42 0.58 -25.32
CA GLU A 208 -20.85 0.50 -26.66
C GLU A 208 -19.49 1.19 -26.76
N TYR A 209 -19.35 2.35 -26.13
CA TYR A 209 -18.08 3.06 -26.06
C TYR A 209 -16.98 2.21 -25.41
N ILE A 210 -17.25 1.65 -24.21
CA ILE A 210 -16.26 0.86 -23.48
C ILE A 210 -15.92 -0.40 -24.26
N GLU A 211 -16.92 -1.17 -24.73
CA GLU A 211 -16.70 -2.42 -25.46
C GLU A 211 -15.95 -2.19 -26.77
N THR A 212 -16.24 -1.11 -27.49
CA THR A 212 -15.53 -0.77 -28.73
C THR A 212 -14.08 -0.41 -28.43
N ALA A 213 -13.84 0.46 -27.44
CA ALA A 213 -12.49 0.88 -27.08
C ALA A 213 -11.63 -0.28 -26.57
N LEU A 214 -12.20 -1.20 -25.77
CA LEU A 214 -11.49 -2.39 -25.30
C LEU A 214 -11.20 -3.39 -26.44
N ARG A 215 -12.12 -3.50 -27.40
CA ARG A 215 -11.91 -4.34 -28.59
C ARG A 215 -10.78 -3.77 -29.48
N GLU A 216 -10.76 -2.48 -29.72
CA GLU A 216 -9.70 -1.81 -30.45
C GLU A 216 -8.34 -2.00 -29.77
N GLU A 217 -8.30 -1.89 -28.42
CA GLU A 217 -7.11 -2.17 -27.62
C GLU A 217 -6.61 -3.62 -27.82
N GLN A 218 -7.52 -4.61 -27.78
CA GLN A 218 -7.16 -6.00 -28.00
C GLN A 218 -6.62 -6.26 -29.41
N VAL A 219 -7.22 -5.64 -30.41
CA VAL A 219 -6.75 -5.74 -31.81
C VAL A 219 -5.37 -5.12 -31.97
N ALA A 220 -5.14 -3.94 -31.37
CA ALA A 220 -3.84 -3.28 -31.40
C ALA A 220 -2.75 -4.14 -30.72
N LEU A 221 -3.06 -4.76 -29.59
CA LEU A 221 -2.15 -5.67 -28.87
C LEU A 221 -1.87 -6.96 -29.66
N SER A 222 -2.87 -7.52 -30.35
CA SER A 222 -2.68 -8.72 -31.16
C SER A 222 -1.90 -8.47 -32.45
N GLY A 223 -1.98 -7.24 -33.00
CA GLY A 223 -1.19 -6.81 -34.16
C GLY A 223 0.30 -6.54 -33.85
N THR A 224 0.64 -6.30 -32.60
CA THR A 224 2.02 -6.11 -32.13
C THR A 224 2.70 -7.40 -31.67
N ALA A 225 2.28 -8.54 -32.17
CA ALA A 225 2.67 -9.91 -31.72
C ALA A 225 4.16 -10.30 -31.92
N SER A 226 5.09 -9.35 -32.07
CA SER A 226 6.52 -9.63 -32.11
C SER A 226 7.30 -9.12 -30.87
N VAL A 227 6.63 -8.83 -29.76
CA VAL A 227 7.38 -8.53 -28.53
C VAL A 227 8.05 -9.84 -28.06
N ARG A 228 9.37 -9.87 -28.15
CA ARG A 228 10.19 -10.99 -27.63
C ARG A 228 9.79 -11.25 -26.17
N LYS A 229 9.19 -12.42 -25.92
CA LYS A 229 8.93 -12.86 -24.53
C LYS A 229 10.27 -13.17 -23.86
N ILE A 230 10.62 -12.38 -22.86
CA ILE A 230 11.85 -12.57 -22.09
C ILE A 230 11.60 -13.68 -21.07
N PRO A 231 12.41 -14.75 -21.04
CA PRO A 231 12.25 -15.81 -20.05
C PRO A 231 12.55 -15.29 -18.64
N LEU A 232 11.80 -15.78 -17.65
CA LEU A 232 11.94 -15.36 -16.25
C LEU A 232 13.37 -15.54 -15.72
N SER A 233 14.10 -16.55 -16.22
CA SER A 233 15.51 -16.77 -15.88
C SER A 233 16.40 -15.59 -16.27
N GLU A 234 16.17 -14.95 -17.40
CA GLU A 234 16.92 -13.78 -17.86
C GLU A 234 16.60 -12.57 -16.96
N VAL A 235 15.33 -12.39 -16.58
CA VAL A 235 14.91 -11.34 -15.65
C VAL A 235 15.60 -11.51 -14.30
N ILE A 236 15.56 -12.71 -13.72
CA ILE A 236 16.18 -13.02 -12.41
C ILE A 236 17.70 -12.90 -12.44
N SER A 237 18.33 -13.12 -13.58
CA SER A 237 19.79 -12.97 -13.75
C SER A 237 20.26 -11.52 -13.76
N SER A 238 19.36 -10.56 -13.88
CA SER A 238 19.70 -9.13 -13.92
C SER A 238 20.14 -8.62 -12.56
N LYS A 239 21.39 -8.16 -12.44
CA LYS A 239 21.90 -7.50 -11.22
C LYS A 239 21.10 -6.24 -10.87
N LEU A 240 20.65 -5.51 -11.88
CA LEU A 240 19.87 -4.29 -11.70
C LEU A 240 18.52 -4.58 -11.05
N LEU A 241 17.85 -5.70 -11.41
CA LEU A 241 16.64 -6.14 -10.73
C LEU A 241 16.84 -6.28 -9.23
N TRP A 242 17.90 -6.98 -8.81
CA TRP A 242 18.15 -7.23 -7.38
C TRP A 242 18.52 -5.95 -6.62
N ILE A 243 19.22 -5.00 -7.26
CA ILE A 243 19.44 -3.69 -6.65
C ILE A 243 18.12 -2.95 -6.42
N LEU A 244 17.22 -2.95 -7.42
CA LEU A 244 15.89 -2.36 -7.25
C LEU A 244 15.05 -3.09 -6.19
N CYS A 245 15.15 -4.41 -6.11
CA CYS A 245 14.52 -5.21 -5.05
C CYS A 245 14.99 -4.80 -3.64
N ILE A 246 16.30 -4.64 -3.45
CA ILE A 246 16.88 -4.25 -2.16
C ILE A 246 16.46 -2.81 -1.82
N ILE A 247 16.54 -1.88 -2.78
CA ILE A 247 16.09 -0.49 -2.58
C ILE A 247 14.64 -0.47 -2.10
N TYR A 248 13.76 -1.15 -2.83
CA TYR A 248 12.33 -1.15 -2.52
C TYR A 248 12.02 -1.89 -1.22
N GLY A 249 12.68 -3.02 -0.97
CA GLY A 249 12.54 -3.77 0.28
C GLY A 249 12.97 -2.96 1.51
N CYS A 250 14.12 -2.30 1.47
CA CYS A 250 14.60 -1.43 2.55
C CYS A 250 13.66 -0.22 2.76
N TYR A 251 13.17 0.39 1.69
CA TYR A 251 12.24 1.50 1.77
C TYR A 251 10.88 1.07 2.37
N GLN A 252 10.34 -0.07 1.93
CA GLN A 252 9.10 -0.63 2.48
C GLN A 252 9.24 -1.00 3.96
N ALA A 253 10.41 -1.51 4.36
CA ALA A 253 10.71 -1.75 5.77
C ALA A 253 10.67 -0.45 6.58
N GLY A 254 11.19 0.64 6.05
CA GLY A 254 11.10 1.98 6.64
C GLY A 254 9.64 2.44 6.80
N ILE A 255 8.85 2.35 5.72
CA ILE A 255 7.43 2.77 5.73
C ILE A 255 6.63 1.98 6.77
N TYR A 256 6.62 0.66 6.68
CA TYR A 256 5.77 -0.16 7.54
C TYR A 256 6.32 -0.30 8.95
N GLY A 257 7.64 -0.28 9.12
CA GLY A 257 8.26 -0.19 10.43
C GLY A 257 7.84 1.08 11.17
N TYR A 258 7.89 2.22 10.51
CA TYR A 258 7.42 3.49 11.08
C TYR A 258 5.89 3.48 11.29
N SER A 259 5.11 3.17 10.26
CA SER A 259 3.64 3.30 10.32
C SER A 259 3.00 2.39 11.37
N LEU A 260 3.47 1.15 11.50
CA LEU A 260 2.92 0.19 12.44
C LEU A 260 3.40 0.41 13.88
N TRP A 261 4.49 1.14 14.09
CA TRP A 261 4.95 1.55 15.42
C TRP A 261 4.58 3.00 15.76
N LEU A 262 4.00 3.76 14.81
CA LEU A 262 3.68 5.18 14.99
C LEU A 262 2.86 5.49 16.25
N PRO A 263 1.76 4.76 16.58
CA PRO A 263 1.01 5.03 17.82
C PRO A 263 1.87 4.84 19.08
N LYS A 264 2.72 3.81 19.13
CA LYS A 264 3.66 3.58 20.24
C LYS A 264 4.76 4.64 20.30
N ILE A 265 5.24 5.12 19.16
CA ILE A 265 6.22 6.19 19.07
C ILE A 265 5.62 7.50 19.64
N ILE A 266 4.39 7.84 19.23
CA ILE A 266 3.67 9.02 19.72
C ILE A 266 3.36 8.89 21.22
N GLN A 267 2.97 7.71 21.68
CA GLN A 267 2.75 7.42 23.10
C GLN A 267 4.00 7.67 23.93
N GLY A 268 5.17 7.48 23.37
CA GLY A 268 6.46 7.74 24.04
C GLY A 268 6.85 9.22 24.14
N VAL A 269 6.14 10.12 23.44
CA VAL A 269 6.42 11.58 23.43
C VAL A 269 5.18 12.42 23.74
N SER A 270 4.02 11.81 23.98
CA SER A 270 2.77 12.48 24.32
C SER A 270 2.13 11.84 25.55
N THR A 271 1.52 12.67 26.39
CA THR A 271 0.72 12.25 27.54
C THR A 271 -0.77 12.07 27.19
N SER A 272 -1.13 12.18 25.91
CA SER A 272 -2.51 12.07 25.44
C SER A 272 -3.03 10.64 25.59
N GLY A 273 -4.32 10.51 25.89
CA GLY A 273 -5.02 9.22 25.83
C GLY A 273 -5.10 8.66 24.40
N MET A 274 -5.64 7.45 24.23
CA MET A 274 -5.63 6.75 22.92
C MET A 274 -6.35 7.51 21.81
N THR A 275 -7.44 8.25 22.12
CA THR A 275 -8.09 9.13 21.14
C THR A 275 -7.14 10.23 20.66
N GLY A 276 -6.40 10.87 21.57
CA GLY A 276 -5.39 11.88 21.21
C GLY A 276 -4.24 11.30 20.39
N ILE A 277 -3.75 10.11 20.73
CA ILE A 277 -2.72 9.40 19.95
C ILE A 277 -3.24 9.09 18.54
N GLY A 278 -4.49 8.66 18.40
CA GLY A 278 -5.13 8.45 17.12
C GLY A 278 -5.17 9.72 16.27
N LEU A 279 -5.60 10.84 16.84
CA LEU A 279 -5.62 12.14 16.16
C LEU A 279 -4.20 12.61 15.77
N LEU A 280 -3.24 12.51 16.68
CA LEU A 280 -1.84 12.87 16.40
C LEU A 280 -1.23 12.00 15.30
N SER A 281 -1.60 10.72 15.23
CA SER A 281 -1.15 9.78 14.16
C SER A 281 -1.66 10.17 12.78
N THR A 282 -2.69 11.01 12.68
CA THR A 282 -3.23 11.50 11.41
C THR A 282 -2.34 12.57 10.79
N ILE A 283 -1.65 13.38 11.61
CA ILE A 283 -0.86 14.52 11.15
C ILE A 283 0.25 14.10 10.16
N PRO A 284 1.10 13.09 10.43
CA PRO A 284 2.08 12.61 9.46
C PRO A 284 1.44 12.17 8.13
N ASN A 285 0.27 11.53 8.17
CA ASN A 285 -0.41 11.05 6.98
C ASN A 285 -1.01 12.18 6.11
N ILE A 286 -1.50 13.25 6.74
CA ILE A 286 -1.91 14.48 6.03
C ILE A 286 -0.70 15.12 5.36
N ILE A 287 0.42 15.26 6.08
CA ILE A 287 1.66 15.83 5.56
C ILE A 287 2.20 14.96 4.40
N ALA A 288 2.00 13.64 4.42
CA ALA A 288 2.42 12.72 3.38
C ALA A 288 1.79 13.03 2.02
N ILE A 289 0.55 13.51 1.98
CA ILE A 289 -0.13 13.91 0.73
C ILE A 289 0.63 15.06 0.06
N PHE A 290 1.05 16.07 0.84
CA PHE A 290 1.81 17.20 0.30
C PHE A 290 3.19 16.76 -0.23
N GLY A 291 3.87 15.88 0.51
CA GLY A 291 5.14 15.32 0.08
C GLY A 291 5.01 14.53 -1.23
N LEU A 292 4.03 13.65 -1.32
CA LEU A 292 3.76 12.84 -2.50
C LEU A 292 3.52 13.73 -3.74
N ILE A 293 2.68 14.76 -3.62
CA ILE A 293 2.39 15.70 -4.72
C ILE A 293 3.65 16.49 -5.11
N TYR A 294 4.40 17.00 -4.12
CA TYR A 294 5.61 17.78 -4.36
C TYR A 294 6.67 16.98 -5.12
N PHE A 295 7.02 15.78 -4.60
CA PHE A 295 8.09 14.97 -5.19
C PHE A 295 7.68 14.41 -6.56
N SER A 296 6.43 14.00 -6.76
CA SER A 296 5.93 13.54 -8.06
C SER A 296 6.01 14.65 -9.10
N ARG A 297 5.47 15.85 -8.81
CA ARG A 297 5.53 16.99 -9.74
C ARG A 297 6.96 17.42 -10.07
N LYS A 298 7.83 17.47 -9.08
CA LYS A 298 9.25 17.83 -9.29
C LYS A 298 9.99 16.76 -10.10
N SER A 299 9.70 15.49 -9.85
CA SER A 299 10.24 14.39 -10.65
C SER A 299 9.80 14.48 -12.10
N ASP A 300 8.53 14.79 -12.37
CA ASP A 300 8.00 14.92 -13.72
C ASP A 300 8.56 16.15 -14.45
N SER A 301 8.67 17.29 -13.75
CA SER A 301 9.19 18.54 -14.36
C SER A 301 10.68 18.50 -14.68
N THR A 302 11.47 17.75 -13.93
CA THR A 302 12.93 17.67 -14.09
C THR A 302 13.41 16.41 -14.80
N MET A 303 12.52 15.40 -14.92
CA MET A 303 12.82 14.04 -15.42
C MET A 303 13.93 13.33 -14.64
N ASN A 304 14.38 13.85 -13.50
CA ASN A 304 15.43 13.25 -12.66
C ASN A 304 14.82 12.28 -11.63
N ARG A 305 14.39 11.11 -12.11
CA ARG A 305 13.74 10.07 -11.29
C ARG A 305 14.63 9.60 -10.14
N LYS A 306 15.92 9.43 -10.39
CA LYS A 306 16.93 9.02 -9.42
C LYS A 306 16.96 9.94 -8.21
N LYS A 307 17.12 11.25 -8.44
CA LYS A 307 17.17 12.27 -7.38
C LYS A 307 15.90 12.28 -6.52
N TYR A 308 14.72 12.30 -7.18
CA TYR A 308 13.45 12.43 -6.49
C TYR A 308 12.93 11.11 -5.89
N THR A 309 13.58 9.99 -6.17
CA THR A 309 13.44 8.75 -5.41
C THR A 309 14.36 8.73 -4.18
N ALA A 310 15.61 9.19 -4.32
CA ALA A 310 16.61 9.15 -3.25
C ALA A 310 16.35 10.18 -2.14
N LEU A 311 16.01 11.44 -2.49
CA LEU A 311 15.81 12.52 -1.53
C LEU A 311 14.78 12.22 -0.44
N PRO A 312 13.59 11.64 -0.73
CA PRO A 312 12.65 11.27 0.32
C PRO A 312 13.21 10.22 1.29
N MET A 313 14.00 9.27 0.81
CA MET A 313 14.56 8.21 1.67
C MET A 313 15.52 8.79 2.70
N VAL A 314 16.44 9.67 2.30
CA VAL A 314 17.36 10.31 3.23
C VAL A 314 16.66 11.36 4.11
N GLY A 315 15.69 12.12 3.57
CA GLY A 315 14.88 13.07 4.35
C GLY A 315 14.11 12.36 5.46
N PHE A 316 13.53 11.21 5.17
CA PHE A 316 12.85 10.36 6.16
C PHE A 316 13.84 9.90 7.25
N ALA A 317 14.99 9.37 6.86
CA ALA A 317 16.03 8.93 7.79
C ALA A 317 16.51 10.07 8.71
N ILE A 318 16.75 11.27 8.17
CA ILE A 318 17.17 12.45 8.93
C ILE A 318 16.09 12.88 9.93
N CYS A 319 14.83 13.02 9.50
CA CYS A 319 13.75 13.40 10.38
C CYS A 319 13.55 12.40 11.52
N LEU A 320 13.60 11.10 11.20
CA LEU A 320 13.49 10.04 12.20
C LEU A 320 14.67 10.07 13.20
N PHE A 321 15.90 10.29 12.70
CA PHE A 321 17.08 10.44 13.55
C PHE A 321 16.94 11.62 14.51
N ILE A 322 16.56 12.80 14.00
CA ILE A 322 16.40 14.01 14.82
C ILE A 322 15.29 13.81 15.85
N SER A 323 14.18 13.16 15.50
CA SER A 323 13.09 12.88 16.44
C SER A 323 13.56 12.08 17.66
N ILE A 324 14.46 11.11 17.44
CA ILE A 324 15.01 10.28 18.53
C ILE A 324 15.87 11.13 19.48
N GLN A 325 16.66 12.08 18.95
CA GLN A 325 17.54 12.93 19.79
C GLN A 325 16.72 13.85 20.71
N PHE A 326 15.57 14.34 20.24
CA PHE A 326 14.72 15.23 21.04
C PHE A 326 13.79 14.52 22.03
N LYS A 327 13.62 13.20 21.92
CA LYS A 327 12.64 12.43 22.69
C LYS A 327 12.72 12.68 24.21
N ALA A 328 13.91 12.75 24.79
CA ALA A 328 14.12 12.90 26.22
C ALA A 328 14.04 14.38 26.71
N GLY A 329 14.46 15.33 25.87
CA GLY A 329 14.61 16.73 26.28
C GLY A 329 13.47 17.65 25.81
N ASN A 330 12.85 17.36 24.68
CA ASN A 330 11.80 18.17 24.09
C ASN A 330 10.80 17.31 23.30
N PRO A 331 9.76 16.74 23.97
CA PRO A 331 8.78 15.88 23.32
C PRO A 331 8.05 16.55 22.15
N LEU A 332 7.79 17.86 22.22
CA LEU A 332 7.14 18.61 21.14
C LEU A 332 8.03 18.65 19.88
N ALA A 333 9.31 18.95 20.04
CA ALA A 333 10.25 18.93 18.93
C ALA A 333 10.36 17.51 18.34
N SER A 334 10.44 16.49 19.19
CA SER A 334 10.40 15.09 18.73
C SER A 334 9.17 14.80 17.88
N PHE A 335 7.97 15.19 18.35
CA PHE A 335 6.73 15.00 17.61
C PHE A 335 6.70 15.76 16.27
N ILE A 336 7.21 16.99 16.23
CA ILE A 336 7.31 17.77 14.98
C ILE A 336 8.12 16.99 13.93
N PHE A 337 9.27 16.43 14.30
CA PHE A 337 10.07 15.63 13.37
C PHE A 337 9.42 14.28 13.02
N ILE A 338 8.69 13.65 13.96
CA ILE A 338 7.84 12.49 13.67
C ILE A 338 6.79 12.87 12.61
N ALA A 339 6.13 13.99 12.74
CA ALA A 339 5.15 14.48 11.80
C ALA A 339 5.77 14.77 10.42
N PHE A 340 6.97 15.37 10.39
CA PHE A 340 7.72 15.63 9.15
C PHE A 340 8.23 14.36 8.47
N CYS A 341 8.42 13.25 9.18
CA CYS A 341 8.65 11.93 8.51
C CYS A 341 7.54 11.64 7.50
N GLY A 342 6.31 12.06 7.78
CA GLY A 342 5.18 11.94 6.85
C GLY A 342 5.46 12.55 5.48
N PHE A 343 6.07 13.74 5.40
CA PHE A 343 6.38 14.40 4.11
C PHE A 343 7.20 13.51 3.15
N PHE A 344 7.98 12.60 3.71
CA PHE A 344 8.83 11.71 2.95
C PHE A 344 8.26 10.29 2.82
N LEU A 345 7.26 9.94 3.64
CA LEU A 345 6.78 8.57 3.86
C LEU A 345 6.40 7.83 2.58
N TYR A 346 5.56 8.43 1.72
CA TYR A 346 5.12 7.82 0.46
C TYR A 346 5.73 8.45 -0.78
N SER A 347 6.56 9.47 -0.61
CA SER A 347 7.05 10.32 -1.69
C SER A 347 7.96 9.57 -2.69
N ALA A 348 8.83 8.69 -2.20
CA ALA A 348 9.68 7.90 -3.07
C ALA A 348 8.91 6.82 -3.83
N ASN A 349 7.79 6.30 -3.28
CA ASN A 349 7.02 5.22 -3.88
C ASN A 349 6.48 5.59 -5.27
N SER A 350 5.89 6.77 -5.41
CA SER A 350 5.32 7.24 -6.67
C SER A 350 6.36 7.40 -7.78
N VAL A 351 7.56 7.84 -7.44
CA VAL A 351 8.65 8.05 -8.39
C VAL A 351 9.38 6.74 -8.69
N PHE A 352 9.61 5.89 -7.70
CA PHE A 352 10.32 4.63 -7.84
C PHE A 352 9.72 3.73 -8.92
N TRP A 353 8.38 3.60 -8.98
CA TRP A 353 7.70 2.74 -9.94
C TRP A 353 7.83 3.18 -11.40
N THR A 354 8.37 4.36 -11.65
CA THR A 354 8.71 4.80 -13.01
C THR A 354 10.08 4.25 -13.47
N ILE A 355 10.98 3.91 -12.54
CA ILE A 355 12.35 3.47 -12.85
C ILE A 355 12.40 2.14 -13.62
N PRO A 356 11.66 1.07 -13.24
CA PRO A 356 11.72 -0.19 -13.99
C PRO A 356 11.35 -0.04 -15.47
N ALA A 357 10.43 0.88 -15.80
CA ALA A 357 10.05 1.15 -17.19
C ALA A 357 11.11 1.95 -17.98
N GLN A 358 12.05 2.60 -17.30
CA GLN A 358 13.14 3.34 -17.94
C GLN A 358 14.38 2.48 -18.18
N VAL A 359 14.58 1.45 -17.35
CA VAL A 359 15.82 0.66 -17.38
C VAL A 359 15.66 -0.73 -17.97
N PHE A 360 14.43 -1.20 -18.15
CA PHE A 360 14.11 -2.51 -18.72
C PHE A 360 13.21 -2.38 -19.95
N GLU A 361 13.35 -3.31 -20.90
CA GLU A 361 12.39 -3.49 -21.98
C GLU A 361 10.98 -3.82 -21.44
N SER A 362 9.93 -3.53 -22.20
CA SER A 362 8.54 -3.56 -21.74
C SER A 362 8.15 -4.87 -21.03
N ASP A 363 8.47 -6.03 -21.62
CA ASP A 363 8.16 -7.36 -21.04
C ASP A 363 8.97 -7.61 -19.76
N MET A 364 10.26 -7.28 -19.77
CA MET A 364 11.14 -7.39 -18.61
C MET A 364 10.71 -6.44 -17.49
N ALA A 365 10.29 -5.23 -17.82
CA ALA A 365 9.80 -4.25 -16.85
C ALA A 365 8.53 -4.74 -16.13
N ALA A 366 7.61 -5.38 -16.84
CA ALA A 366 6.39 -5.93 -16.25
C ALA A 366 6.70 -7.05 -15.27
N GLN A 367 7.55 -8.02 -15.65
CA GLN A 367 7.97 -9.13 -14.79
C GLN A 367 8.78 -8.63 -13.58
N SER A 368 9.69 -7.68 -13.81
CA SER A 368 10.51 -7.05 -12.75
C SER A 368 9.66 -6.38 -11.68
N ARG A 369 8.59 -5.65 -12.06
CA ARG A 369 7.66 -5.04 -11.10
C ARG A 369 7.02 -6.07 -10.17
N GLY A 370 6.66 -7.23 -10.69
CA GLY A 370 6.12 -8.33 -9.87
C GLY A 370 7.12 -8.82 -8.82
N ILE A 371 8.38 -9.07 -9.21
CA ILE A 371 9.43 -9.54 -8.31
C ILE A 371 9.77 -8.45 -7.27
N ILE A 372 9.93 -7.20 -7.70
CA ILE A 372 10.20 -6.06 -6.80
C ILE A 372 9.09 -5.93 -5.77
N ASN A 373 7.82 -6.10 -6.15
CA ASN A 373 6.70 -6.01 -5.23
C ASN A 373 6.68 -7.13 -4.18
N ILE A 374 7.04 -8.36 -4.58
CA ILE A 374 7.18 -9.49 -3.64
C ILE A 374 8.27 -9.21 -2.61
N ILE A 375 9.44 -8.76 -3.05
CA ILE A 375 10.55 -8.41 -2.14
C ILE A 375 10.19 -7.21 -1.27
N GLY A 376 9.43 -6.23 -1.81
CA GLY A 376 8.85 -5.15 -1.03
C GLY A 376 7.93 -5.64 0.08
N GLY A 377 7.13 -6.68 -0.18
CA GLY A 377 6.31 -7.36 0.82
C GLY A 377 7.16 -7.97 1.95
N LEU A 378 8.29 -8.59 1.63
CA LEU A 378 9.26 -9.04 2.64
C LEU A 378 9.83 -7.87 3.45
N GLY A 379 10.14 -6.73 2.81
CA GLY A 379 10.55 -5.52 3.50
C GLY A 379 9.48 -5.04 4.49
N SER A 380 8.21 -5.07 4.09
CA SER A 380 7.07 -4.70 4.93
C SER A 380 6.91 -5.62 6.15
N PHE A 381 7.34 -6.88 6.05
CA PHE A 381 7.46 -7.80 7.19
C PHE A 381 8.66 -7.48 8.07
N VAL A 382 9.84 -7.31 7.45
CA VAL A 382 11.12 -7.12 8.16
C VAL A 382 11.12 -5.83 8.99
N GLY A 383 10.55 -4.74 8.48
CA GLY A 383 10.56 -3.45 9.16
C GLY A 383 9.95 -3.49 10.57
N PRO A 384 8.66 -3.81 10.73
CA PRO A 384 8.02 -3.90 12.04
C PRO A 384 8.68 -4.94 12.97
N TYR A 385 9.10 -6.07 12.42
CA TYR A 385 9.79 -7.12 13.17
C TYR A 385 11.14 -6.64 13.72
N ALA A 386 11.96 -5.98 12.89
CA ALA A 386 13.26 -5.46 13.31
C ALA A 386 13.12 -4.40 14.41
N VAL A 387 12.13 -3.50 14.30
CA VAL A 387 11.84 -2.53 15.36
C VAL A 387 11.48 -3.24 16.66
N GLY A 388 10.59 -4.23 16.60
CA GLY A 388 10.18 -5.00 17.77
C GLY A 388 11.34 -5.79 18.40
N PHE A 389 12.12 -6.49 17.57
CA PHE A 389 13.27 -7.28 18.03
C PHE A 389 14.31 -6.41 18.74
N LEU A 390 14.74 -5.32 18.12
CA LEU A 390 15.73 -4.41 18.72
C LEU A 390 15.17 -3.63 19.91
N THR A 391 13.87 -3.37 19.95
CA THR A 391 13.21 -2.78 21.12
C THR A 391 13.29 -3.73 22.32
N THR A 392 13.10 -5.05 22.12
CA THR A 392 13.22 -6.04 23.18
C THR A 392 14.66 -6.28 23.59
N ALA A 393 15.58 -6.35 22.63
CA ALA A 393 16.98 -6.68 22.86
C ALA A 393 17.78 -5.53 23.50
N ILE A 394 17.44 -4.28 23.14
CA ILE A 394 18.21 -3.09 23.55
C ILE A 394 17.27 -2.04 24.11
N ASN A 395 16.53 -1.32 23.26
CA ASN A 395 15.52 -0.31 23.62
C ASN A 395 14.74 0.17 22.35
N THR A 396 13.71 0.96 22.57
CA THR A 396 12.86 1.49 21.48
C THR A 396 13.64 2.32 20.46
N SER A 397 14.64 3.09 20.90
CA SER A 397 15.46 3.90 19.99
C SER A 397 16.29 3.04 19.05
N ALA A 398 16.83 1.91 19.53
CA ALA A 398 17.58 0.94 18.71
C ALA A 398 16.70 0.39 17.57
N GLY A 399 15.42 0.09 17.84
CA GLY A 399 14.47 -0.32 16.82
C GLY A 399 14.31 0.73 15.71
N LEU A 400 14.21 2.01 16.08
CA LEU A 400 14.10 3.10 15.11
C LEU A 400 15.41 3.34 14.33
N TYR A 401 16.56 3.16 14.95
CA TYR A 401 17.86 3.22 14.23
C TYR A 401 17.99 2.16 13.15
N ALA A 402 17.39 0.98 13.32
CA ALA A 402 17.36 -0.03 12.25
C ALA A 402 16.65 0.48 11.01
N LEU A 403 15.52 1.19 11.17
CA LEU A 403 14.81 1.78 10.03
C LEU A 403 15.65 2.86 9.35
N ILE A 404 16.35 3.69 10.13
CA ILE A 404 17.26 4.70 9.59
C ILE A 404 18.36 4.06 8.75
N ILE A 405 18.98 2.99 9.23
CA ILE A 405 20.02 2.25 8.48
C ILE A 405 19.46 1.70 7.16
N LEU A 406 18.27 1.07 7.19
CA LEU A 406 17.63 0.54 5.98
C LEU A 406 17.31 1.66 4.97
N LEU A 407 16.81 2.82 5.43
CA LEU A 407 16.54 3.97 4.57
C LEU A 407 17.82 4.56 3.97
N ILE A 408 18.93 4.60 4.72
CA ILE A 408 20.24 5.03 4.23
C ILE A 408 20.78 4.05 3.19
N ILE A 409 20.62 2.74 3.39
CA ILE A 409 20.98 1.71 2.40
C ILE A 409 20.17 1.94 1.12
N ALA A 410 18.86 2.12 1.23
CA ALA A 410 17.99 2.41 0.08
C ALA A 410 18.43 3.69 -0.65
N PHE A 411 18.73 4.76 0.07
CA PHE A 411 19.25 6.01 -0.47
C PHE A 411 20.58 5.80 -1.21
N ALA A 412 21.56 5.18 -0.57
CA ALA A 412 22.88 4.96 -1.15
C ALA A 412 22.81 4.12 -2.43
N LEU A 413 22.06 3.01 -2.41
CA LEU A 413 21.86 2.18 -3.59
C LEU A 413 21.12 2.95 -4.70
N THR A 414 20.16 3.81 -4.37
CA THR A 414 19.46 4.63 -5.36
C THR A 414 20.41 5.61 -6.02
N ILE A 415 21.31 6.26 -5.29
CA ILE A 415 22.31 7.17 -5.85
C ILE A 415 23.31 6.42 -6.75
N LEU A 416 23.63 5.18 -6.44
CA LEU A 416 24.55 4.35 -7.23
C LEU A 416 23.91 3.73 -8.49
N LEU A 417 22.58 3.84 -8.67
CA LEU A 417 21.90 3.30 -9.86
C LEU A 417 22.45 3.97 -11.15
N PRO A 418 22.85 3.17 -12.16
CA PRO A 418 23.40 3.69 -13.42
C PRO A 418 22.28 4.09 -14.42
N ILE A 419 21.24 4.81 -13.98
CA ILE A 419 20.07 5.15 -14.81
C ILE A 419 20.48 5.99 -16.02
N GLU A 420 21.47 6.86 -15.89
CA GLU A 420 21.97 7.75 -16.95
C GLU A 420 22.45 7.00 -18.20
N LYS A 421 22.91 5.75 -18.05
CA LYS A 421 23.31 4.90 -19.18
C LYS A 421 22.12 4.46 -20.04
N TYR A 422 20.93 4.43 -19.47
CA TYR A 422 19.71 3.95 -20.13
C TYR A 422 18.85 5.11 -20.66
N GLU A 423 18.98 6.32 -20.10
CA GLU A 423 18.28 7.52 -20.59
C GLU A 423 18.78 7.95 -21.98
N GLY A 424 20.02 7.63 -22.35
CA GLY A 424 20.61 7.91 -23.67
C GLY A 424 20.05 7.04 -24.79
N SER A 425 19.60 5.82 -24.48
CA SER A 425 19.09 4.87 -25.49
C SER A 425 17.61 5.09 -25.84
N ILE A 426 16.87 5.87 -25.07
CA ILE A 426 15.45 6.20 -25.32
C ILE A 426 15.33 7.50 -26.16
N LYS A 427 16.39 8.30 -26.25
CA LYS A 427 16.43 9.54 -27.05
C LYS A 427 17.02 9.38 -28.45
N ALA A 428 17.50 8.19 -28.79
CA ALA A 428 17.96 7.80 -30.12
C ALA A 428 16.93 6.89 -30.81
#